data_8f83eb743771e093212ac19a83979ab5
#
_entry.id   8f83eb743771e093212ac19a83979ab5
#
_cell.length_a   1.000
_cell.length_b   1.000
_cell.length_c   1.000
_cell.angle_alpha   90.00
_cell.angle_beta   90.00
_cell.angle_gamma   90.00
#
_symmetry.space_group_name_H-M   'P 1'
#
loop_
_entity.id
_entity.type
_entity.pdbx_description
1 polymer ?
#
loop_
_entity_poly.entity_id
_entity_poly.type
_entity_poly.pdbx_seq_one_letter_code
_entity_poly.pdbx_strand_id
1 'polypeptide(L)'
;MNNAPDGAELLRVAQKVLREHLLPGIAENHRYQALMVANAMAIAARELKAGETDLHQELRMLTQLYGDTMVGESGNSVKDKVASLNKRLAKDIRSGVLDGACAQGVRALLKAQVKARLRISNPKYLKAVGLE
;
A
#
# COMPACT_ATOMS: atom_id res chain seq x y z
N MET A 1 14.61 5.29 -19.93
CA MET A 1 13.85 4.69 -21.05
C MET A 1 12.72 3.84 -20.47
N ASN A 2 11.49 4.21 -20.76
CA ASN A 2 10.38 3.36 -20.43
C ASN A 2 10.22 2.28 -21.50
N ASN A 3 10.66 1.08 -21.19
CA ASN A 3 10.37 -0.07 -22.02
C ASN A 3 8.93 -0.51 -21.77
N ALA A 4 8.10 -0.45 -22.78
CA ALA A 4 6.77 -1.06 -22.76
C ALA A 4 6.88 -2.52 -23.25
N PRO A 5 6.17 -3.47 -22.65
CA PRO A 5 5.35 -3.32 -21.46
C PRO A 5 6.19 -3.24 -20.17
N ASP A 6 5.74 -2.44 -19.20
CA ASP A 6 6.38 -2.37 -17.89
C ASP A 6 6.00 -3.57 -16.99
N GLY A 7 6.59 -3.63 -15.79
CA GLY A 7 6.33 -4.74 -14.86
C GLY A 7 4.88 -4.88 -14.44
N ALA A 8 4.18 -3.77 -14.25
CA ALA A 8 2.75 -3.79 -13.90
C ALA A 8 1.90 -4.31 -15.05
N GLU A 9 2.19 -3.90 -16.27
CA GLU A 9 1.50 -4.38 -17.47
C GLU A 9 1.74 -5.87 -17.71
N LEU A 10 2.98 -6.33 -17.54
CA LEU A 10 3.31 -7.75 -17.65
C LEU A 10 2.54 -8.60 -16.64
N LEU A 11 2.45 -8.15 -15.39
CA LEU A 11 1.68 -8.85 -14.36
C LEU A 11 0.19 -8.89 -14.66
N ARG A 12 -0.36 -7.82 -15.23
CA ARG A 12 -1.77 -7.79 -15.64
C ARG A 12 -2.07 -8.76 -16.76
N VAL A 13 -1.20 -8.81 -17.76
CA VAL A 13 -1.35 -9.76 -18.88
C VAL A 13 -1.24 -11.19 -18.35
N ALA A 14 -0.26 -11.48 -17.49
CA ALA A 14 -0.09 -12.79 -16.89
C ALA A 14 -1.32 -13.20 -16.06
N GLN A 15 -1.86 -12.30 -15.26
CA GLN A 15 -3.08 -12.54 -14.48
C GLN A 15 -4.27 -12.84 -15.38
N LYS A 16 -4.45 -12.08 -16.45
CA LYS A 16 -5.54 -12.26 -17.41
C LYS A 16 -5.46 -13.61 -18.10
N VAL A 17 -4.27 -13.99 -18.57
CA VAL A 17 -4.03 -15.30 -19.19
C VAL A 17 -4.33 -16.44 -18.20
N LEU A 18 -3.87 -16.32 -16.97
CA LEU A 18 -4.13 -17.32 -15.93
C LEU A 18 -5.64 -17.48 -15.69
N ARG A 19 -6.38 -16.39 -15.53
CA ARG A 19 -7.84 -16.45 -15.26
C ARG A 19 -8.66 -16.92 -16.45
N GLU A 20 -8.37 -16.43 -17.63
CA GLU A 20 -9.23 -16.63 -18.82
C GLU A 20 -8.88 -17.91 -19.59
N HIS A 21 -7.60 -18.28 -19.63
CA HIS A 21 -7.11 -19.37 -20.48
C HIS A 21 -6.63 -20.60 -19.71
N LEU A 22 -6.06 -20.46 -18.54
CA LEU A 22 -5.50 -21.57 -17.77
C LEU A 22 -6.45 -22.09 -16.70
N LEU A 23 -7.10 -21.21 -15.96
CA LEU A 23 -7.98 -21.57 -14.84
C LEU A 23 -9.13 -22.52 -15.24
N PRO A 24 -9.81 -22.36 -16.40
CA PRO A 24 -10.87 -23.29 -16.81
C PRO A 24 -10.41 -24.73 -17.00
N GLY A 25 -9.13 -24.94 -17.35
CA GLY A 25 -8.54 -26.27 -17.55
C GLY A 25 -7.79 -26.84 -16.36
N ILE A 26 -7.69 -26.10 -15.26
CA ILE A 26 -6.98 -26.52 -14.06
C ILE A 26 -7.82 -27.54 -13.28
N ALA A 27 -7.15 -28.57 -12.74
CA ALA A 27 -7.76 -29.56 -11.87
C ALA A 27 -8.38 -28.89 -10.63
N GLU A 28 -9.53 -29.35 -10.18
CA GLU A 28 -10.32 -28.79 -9.10
C GLU A 28 -9.50 -28.61 -7.81
N ASN A 29 -8.62 -29.54 -7.49
CA ASN A 29 -7.76 -29.49 -6.31
C ASN A 29 -6.67 -28.39 -6.38
N HIS A 30 -6.43 -27.78 -7.54
CA HIS A 30 -5.48 -26.69 -7.73
C HIS A 30 -6.14 -25.34 -8.00
N ARG A 31 -7.47 -25.31 -8.09
CA ARG A 31 -8.22 -24.10 -8.43
C ARG A 31 -8.00 -22.99 -7.42
N TYR A 32 -8.01 -23.29 -6.12
CA TYR A 32 -7.79 -22.32 -5.06
C TYR A 32 -6.41 -21.66 -5.15
N GLN A 33 -5.36 -22.48 -5.33
CA GLN A 33 -3.99 -21.96 -5.47
C GLN A 33 -3.84 -21.08 -6.71
N ALA A 34 -4.45 -21.45 -7.83
CA ALA A 34 -4.43 -20.64 -9.05
C ALA A 34 -5.11 -19.29 -8.86
N LEU A 35 -6.23 -19.25 -8.15
CA LEU A 35 -6.91 -17.99 -7.80
C LEU A 35 -6.06 -17.12 -6.87
N MET A 36 -5.38 -17.73 -5.91
CA MET A 36 -4.45 -17.01 -5.04
C MET A 36 -3.28 -16.40 -5.81
N VAL A 37 -2.70 -17.15 -6.76
CA VAL A 37 -1.63 -16.64 -7.63
C VAL A 37 -2.13 -15.45 -8.47
N ALA A 38 -3.30 -15.59 -9.09
CA ALA A 38 -3.90 -14.50 -9.86
C ALA A 38 -4.15 -13.24 -9.01
N ASN A 39 -4.62 -13.42 -7.78
CA ASN A 39 -4.82 -12.32 -6.85
C ASN A 39 -3.50 -11.65 -6.43
N ALA A 40 -2.46 -12.44 -6.16
CA ALA A 40 -1.13 -11.93 -5.85
C ALA A 40 -0.55 -11.10 -7.01
N MET A 41 -0.72 -11.56 -8.26
CA MET A 41 -0.32 -10.80 -9.44
C MET A 41 -1.06 -9.47 -9.54
N ALA A 42 -2.35 -9.44 -9.24
CA ALA A 42 -3.15 -8.21 -9.26
C ALA A 42 -2.69 -7.22 -8.19
N ILE A 43 -2.38 -7.69 -6.99
CA ILE A 43 -1.85 -6.86 -5.90
C ILE A 43 -0.50 -6.27 -6.30
N ALA A 44 0.43 -7.10 -6.77
CA ALA A 44 1.76 -6.65 -7.20
C ALA A 44 1.69 -5.63 -8.36
N ALA A 45 0.79 -5.83 -9.32
CA ALA A 45 0.59 -4.88 -10.42
C ALA A 45 0.12 -3.52 -9.89
N ARG A 46 -0.81 -3.50 -8.94
CA ARG A 46 -1.29 -2.24 -8.32
C ARG A 46 -0.21 -1.55 -7.50
N GLU A 47 0.59 -2.31 -6.76
CA GLU A 47 1.71 -1.78 -5.98
C GLU A 47 2.76 -1.12 -6.88
N LEU A 48 3.14 -1.78 -7.98
CA LEU A 48 4.08 -1.24 -8.95
C LEU A 48 3.53 0.02 -9.64
N LYS A 49 2.23 0.04 -9.93
CA LYS A 49 1.60 1.21 -10.56
C LYS A 49 1.48 2.39 -9.62
N ALA A 50 1.18 2.16 -8.34
CA ALA A 50 1.15 3.20 -7.31
C ALA A 50 2.54 3.85 -7.14
N GLY A 51 3.59 3.06 -7.32
CA GLY A 51 4.97 3.52 -7.26
C GLY A 51 5.30 4.16 -5.91
N GLU A 52 6.10 5.23 -5.95
CA GLU A 52 6.53 5.96 -4.76
C GLU A 52 5.56 7.07 -4.33
N THR A 53 4.51 7.32 -5.10
CA THR A 53 3.58 8.43 -4.83
C THR A 53 2.92 8.30 -3.46
N ASP A 54 2.43 7.12 -3.13
CA ASP A 54 1.79 6.84 -1.83
C ASP A 54 2.78 6.99 -0.68
N LEU A 55 4.02 6.54 -0.86
CA LEU A 55 5.10 6.71 0.13
C LEU A 55 5.44 8.18 0.39
N HIS A 56 5.53 8.98 -0.66
CA HIS A 56 5.79 10.41 -0.55
C HIS A 56 4.64 11.13 0.16
N GLN A 57 3.40 10.75 -0.14
CA GLN A 57 2.24 11.33 0.54
C GLN A 57 2.21 10.94 2.02
N GLU A 58 2.48 9.69 2.34
CA GLU A 58 2.59 9.20 3.71
C GLU A 58 3.70 9.93 4.48
N LEU A 59 4.87 10.11 3.86
CA LEU A 59 5.97 10.86 4.46
C LEU A 59 5.57 12.31 4.76
N ARG A 60 4.87 12.97 3.84
CA ARG A 60 4.38 14.35 4.08
C ARG A 60 3.45 14.43 5.28
N MET A 61 2.52 13.50 5.39
CA MET A 61 1.56 13.48 6.52
C MET A 61 2.25 13.20 7.85
N LEU A 62 3.21 12.28 7.87
CA LEU A 62 4.03 11.99 9.06
C LEU A 62 4.90 13.19 9.46
N THR A 63 5.48 13.87 8.48
CA THR A 63 6.28 15.07 8.69
C THR A 63 5.42 16.22 9.24
N GLN A 64 4.19 16.37 8.78
CA GLN A 64 3.26 17.36 9.36
C GLN A 64 2.97 17.09 10.83
N LEU A 65 2.84 15.82 11.21
CA LEU A 65 2.59 15.45 12.60
C LEU A 65 3.80 15.72 13.50
N TYR A 66 5.00 15.40 13.04
CA TYR A 66 6.23 15.45 13.83
C TYR A 66 7.11 16.67 13.57
N GLY A 67 6.82 17.45 12.53
CA GLY A 67 7.63 18.59 12.09
C GLY A 67 8.91 18.18 11.34
N ASP A 68 9.61 19.19 10.80
CA ASP A 68 10.78 18.99 9.94
C ASP A 68 12.04 18.46 10.66
N THR A 69 12.02 18.38 11.97
CA THR A 69 13.16 17.96 12.80
C THR A 69 13.61 16.52 12.53
N MET A 70 12.78 15.72 11.85
CA MET A 70 13.08 14.32 11.52
C MET A 70 13.64 14.13 10.11
N VAL A 71 13.76 15.19 9.32
CA VAL A 71 14.30 15.14 7.96
C VAL A 71 15.84 15.09 7.95
N GLY A 72 16.47 15.23 9.11
CA GLY A 72 17.92 15.41 9.25
C GLY A 72 18.77 14.14 9.13
N GLU A 73 18.21 12.96 8.91
CA GLU A 73 18.99 11.78 8.59
C GLU A 73 19.24 11.74 7.07
N SER A 74 20.22 12.52 6.65
CA SER A 74 20.74 12.49 5.29
C SER A 74 21.24 11.10 4.95
N GLY A 75 20.63 10.47 3.95
CA GLY A 75 21.07 9.19 3.40
C GLY A 75 20.05 8.06 3.41
N ASN A 76 18.96 8.17 4.16
CA ASN A 76 17.91 7.16 4.19
C ASN A 76 16.90 7.36 3.04
N SER A 77 16.49 6.24 2.43
CA SER A 77 15.43 6.26 1.41
C SER A 77 14.09 6.75 2.01
N VAL A 78 13.17 7.20 1.15
CA VAL A 78 11.81 7.57 1.57
C VAL A 78 11.14 6.42 2.33
N LYS A 79 11.32 5.20 1.84
CA LYS A 79 10.79 3.99 2.48
C LYS A 79 11.32 3.81 3.91
N ASP A 80 12.60 4.01 4.11
CA ASP A 80 13.24 3.89 5.44
C ASP A 80 12.74 4.98 6.40
N LYS A 81 12.60 6.20 5.91
CA LYS A 81 12.05 7.32 6.68
C LYS A 81 10.61 7.05 7.12
N VAL A 82 9.77 6.59 6.21
CA VAL A 82 8.37 6.24 6.51
C VAL A 82 8.31 5.10 7.53
N ALA A 83 9.13 4.07 7.37
CA ALA A 83 9.19 2.95 8.32
C ALA A 83 9.60 3.41 9.73
N SER A 84 10.60 4.26 9.82
CA SER A 84 11.09 4.82 11.09
C SER A 84 10.03 5.68 11.77
N LEU A 85 9.38 6.58 11.02
CA LEU A 85 8.31 7.44 11.54
C LEU A 85 7.08 6.64 11.96
N ASN A 86 6.70 5.61 11.23
CA ASN A 86 5.59 4.72 11.61
C ASN A 86 5.89 3.93 12.89
N LYS A 87 7.12 3.51 13.07
CA LYS A 87 7.56 2.86 14.32
C LYS A 87 7.44 3.81 15.52
N ARG A 88 7.86 5.05 15.35
CA ARG A 88 7.68 6.10 16.34
C ARG A 88 6.20 6.37 16.60
N LEU A 89 5.39 6.51 15.56
CA LEU A 89 3.95 6.71 15.67
C LEU A 89 3.28 5.60 16.50
N ALA A 90 3.59 4.36 16.24
CA ALA A 90 3.07 3.22 17.00
C ALA A 90 3.45 3.29 18.48
N LYS A 91 4.68 3.68 18.78
CA LYS A 91 5.16 3.89 20.16
C LYS A 91 4.41 5.03 20.85
N ASP A 92 4.27 6.16 20.17
CA ASP A 92 3.61 7.36 20.72
C ASP A 92 2.11 7.14 20.94
N ILE A 93 1.45 6.39 20.07
CA ILE A 93 0.04 5.98 20.28
C ILE A 93 -0.09 5.13 21.53
N ARG A 94 0.79 4.13 21.70
CA ARG A 94 0.76 3.24 22.88
C ARG A 94 1.02 3.98 24.20
N SER A 95 1.88 4.99 24.17
CA SER A 95 2.20 5.77 25.36
C SER A 95 1.16 6.83 25.71
N GLY A 96 0.19 7.10 24.84
CA GLY A 96 -0.84 8.12 25.05
C GLY A 96 -0.38 9.57 24.78
N VAL A 97 0.85 9.78 24.32
CA VAL A 97 1.42 11.11 24.04
C VAL A 97 0.62 11.89 22.98
N LEU A 98 -0.02 11.15 22.05
CA LEU A 98 -0.79 11.74 20.97
C LEU A 98 -2.29 11.85 21.28
N ASP A 99 -2.70 11.56 22.48
CA ASP A 99 -4.08 11.74 22.94
C ASP A 99 -4.40 13.25 23.11
N GLY A 100 -5.67 13.59 23.07
CA GLY A 100 -6.11 14.99 23.23
C GLY A 100 -6.05 15.78 21.92
N ALA A 101 -5.32 16.89 21.89
CA ALA A 101 -5.29 17.82 20.75
C ALA A 101 -4.75 17.19 19.45
N CYS A 102 -3.84 16.22 19.55
CA CYS A 102 -3.25 15.53 18.40
C CYS A 102 -4.12 14.38 17.88
N ALA A 103 -5.07 13.90 18.64
CA ALA A 103 -5.83 12.67 18.33
C ALA A 103 -6.56 12.76 16.98
N GLN A 104 -7.13 13.90 16.63
CA GLN A 104 -7.85 14.08 15.37
C GLN A 104 -6.91 13.97 14.16
N GLY A 105 -5.74 14.61 14.23
CA GLY A 105 -4.71 14.52 13.18
C GLY A 105 -4.18 13.10 13.02
N VAL A 106 -3.97 12.40 14.12
CA VAL A 106 -3.54 10.98 14.11
C VAL A 106 -4.60 10.09 13.46
N ARG A 107 -5.88 10.27 13.78
CA ARG A 107 -6.97 9.53 13.13
C ARG A 107 -7.02 9.76 11.62
N ALA A 108 -6.87 11.01 11.18
CA ALA A 108 -6.83 11.35 9.76
C ALA A 108 -5.66 10.67 9.05
N LEU A 109 -4.48 10.67 9.67
CA LEU A 109 -3.29 9.99 9.16
C LEU A 109 -3.50 8.48 9.03
N LEU A 110 -3.97 7.84 10.09
CA LEU A 110 -4.23 6.39 10.10
C LEU A 110 -5.28 6.00 9.06
N LYS A 111 -6.34 6.79 8.93
CA LYS A 111 -7.37 6.58 7.90
C LYS A 111 -6.80 6.66 6.49
N ALA A 112 -5.94 7.64 6.23
CA ALA A 112 -5.27 7.79 4.94
C ALA A 112 -4.33 6.61 4.64
N GLN A 113 -3.58 6.14 5.63
CA GLN A 113 -2.71 4.96 5.50
C GLN A 113 -3.51 3.69 5.18
N VAL A 114 -4.61 3.46 5.89
CA VAL A 114 -5.49 2.31 5.65
C VAL A 114 -6.09 2.36 4.24
N LYS A 115 -6.57 3.51 3.81
CA LYS A 115 -7.09 3.70 2.44
C LYS A 115 -6.04 3.38 1.38
N ALA A 116 -4.82 3.91 1.52
CA ALA A 116 -3.74 3.66 0.57
C ALA A 116 -3.41 2.16 0.47
N ARG A 117 -3.33 1.47 1.60
CA ARG A 117 -3.10 0.02 1.63
C ARG A 117 -4.24 -0.78 1.02
N LEU A 118 -5.48 -0.40 1.29
CA LEU A 118 -6.66 -1.08 0.73
C LEU A 118 -6.80 -0.88 -0.78
N ARG A 119 -6.40 0.26 -1.33
CA ARG A 119 -6.36 0.46 -2.78
C ARG A 119 -5.49 -0.58 -3.48
N ILE A 120 -4.43 -1.01 -2.82
CA ILE A 120 -3.51 -2.02 -3.34
C ILE A 120 -4.02 -3.43 -3.05
N SER A 121 -4.32 -3.74 -1.79
CA SER A 121 -4.65 -5.10 -1.35
C SER A 121 -6.09 -5.53 -1.64
N ASN A 122 -7.05 -4.62 -1.46
CA ASN A 122 -8.47 -4.95 -1.59
C ASN A 122 -9.32 -3.72 -2.01
N PRO A 123 -9.19 -3.26 -3.26
CA PRO A 123 -9.95 -2.11 -3.74
C PRO A 123 -11.47 -2.34 -3.74
N LYS A 124 -11.92 -3.59 -3.87
CA LYS A 124 -13.36 -3.94 -3.81
C LYS A 124 -13.95 -3.63 -2.44
N TYR A 125 -13.23 -3.93 -1.36
CA TYR A 125 -13.66 -3.60 -0.02
C TYR A 125 -13.77 -2.08 0.18
N LEU A 126 -12.79 -1.34 -0.27
CA LEU A 126 -12.77 0.12 -0.19
C LEU A 126 -13.99 0.75 -0.86
N LYS A 127 -14.35 0.24 -2.05
CA LYS A 127 -15.55 0.65 -2.78
C LYS A 127 -16.84 0.27 -2.03
N ALA A 128 -16.91 -0.94 -1.51
CA ALA A 128 -18.10 -1.45 -0.80
C ALA A 128 -18.44 -0.64 0.45
N VAL A 129 -17.44 -0.10 1.16
CA VAL A 129 -17.65 0.73 2.36
C VAL A 129 -17.70 2.23 2.07
N GLY A 130 -17.68 2.65 0.80
CA GLY A 130 -17.81 4.06 0.40
C GLY A 130 -16.63 4.95 0.77
N LEU A 131 -15.44 4.39 0.85
CA LEU A 131 -14.21 5.10 1.23
C LEU A 131 -13.28 5.40 0.04
N GLU A 132 -13.78 5.34 -1.18
CA GLU A 132 -13.00 5.70 -2.39
C GLU A 132 -12.51 7.14 -2.36
#